data_2510e800fd785fd4eb6669aead8e2e84
#
_entry.id   2510e800fd785fd4eb6669aead8e2e84
#
_cell.length_a   1.000
_cell.length_b   1.000
_cell.length_c   1.000
_cell.angle_alpha   90.00
_cell.angle_beta   90.00
_cell.angle_gamma   90.00
#
_symmetry.space_group_name_H-M   'P 1'
#
loop_
_entity.id
_entity.type
_entity.pdbx_description
1 polymer ?
#
loop_
_entity_poly.entity_id
_entity_poly.type
_entity_poly.pdbx_seq_one_letter_code
_entity_poly.pdbx_strand_id
1 'polypeptide(L)'
;MNLKNRRIITAVLCMLLCAAVLAGCGRSLIITTGFGRGDVFRIGSESCKMSEVRVYLLDLQKENERLFQNAIWESESGPELQEAVKEQALAQITRVKALNQLAVKRNVMLTDFEKRQAEEAEHNYYAALSAEEIKYIDLDEKNLQRMFREYALADKTWTSLGETAVQTYEEFYKKTQCDLNTKYWQTVKLKKVEGDPQAAGFADCYRAVFGTSAQGNSGQDSPQAAVEEPQAE
;
A
#
# COMPACT_ATOMS: atom_id res chain seq x y z
N MET A 1 -7.34 22.11 28.52
CA MET A 1 -7.21 21.34 27.27
C MET A 1 -7.24 19.86 27.62
N ASN A 2 -8.27 19.15 27.17
CA ASN A 2 -8.62 17.80 27.63
C ASN A 2 -7.57 16.78 27.13
N LEU A 3 -7.16 15.80 27.95
CA LEU A 3 -6.17 14.78 27.58
C LEU A 3 -6.53 14.04 26.28
N LYS A 4 -7.82 13.86 26.01
CA LYS A 4 -8.36 13.28 24.78
C LYS A 4 -7.99 14.11 23.55
N ASN A 5 -8.13 15.44 23.64
CA ASN A 5 -7.77 16.36 22.54
C ASN A 5 -6.26 16.39 22.27
N ARG A 6 -5.42 16.24 23.29
CA ARG A 6 -3.95 16.17 23.11
C ARG A 6 -3.54 14.89 22.34
N ARG A 7 -4.18 13.74 22.63
CA ARG A 7 -3.87 12.50 21.91
C ARG A 7 -4.32 12.55 20.44
N ILE A 8 -5.46 13.17 20.17
CA ILE A 8 -5.96 13.37 18.80
C ILE A 8 -5.02 14.30 18.03
N ILE A 9 -4.62 15.42 18.61
CA ILE A 9 -3.70 16.39 18.01
C ILE A 9 -2.32 15.74 17.75
N THR A 10 -1.82 14.93 18.68
CA THR A 10 -0.53 14.25 18.51
C THR A 10 -0.61 13.17 17.41
N ALA A 11 -1.70 12.42 17.31
CA ALA A 11 -1.90 11.42 16.27
C ALA A 11 -2.07 12.05 14.88
N VAL A 12 -2.82 13.14 14.76
CA VAL A 12 -2.95 13.92 13.53
C VAL A 12 -1.61 14.56 13.15
N LEU A 13 -0.85 15.06 14.11
CA LEU A 13 0.48 15.64 13.87
C LEU A 13 1.50 14.57 13.44
N CYS A 14 1.44 13.35 13.99
CA CYS A 14 2.27 12.23 13.53
C CYS A 14 1.88 11.78 12.11
N MET A 15 0.58 11.77 11.79
CA MET A 15 0.09 11.43 10.45
C MET A 15 0.50 12.48 9.42
N LEU A 16 0.42 13.77 9.76
CA LEU A 16 0.91 14.89 8.95
C LEU A 16 2.44 14.86 8.77
N LEU A 17 3.20 14.45 9.80
CA LEU A 17 4.66 14.31 9.70
C LEU A 17 5.05 13.11 8.80
N CYS A 18 4.32 12.00 8.84
CA CYS A 18 4.53 10.90 7.90
C CYS A 18 4.18 11.29 6.46
N ALA A 19 3.12 12.08 6.26
CA ALA A 19 2.77 12.64 4.96
C ALA A 19 3.83 13.64 4.45
N ALA A 20 4.39 14.48 5.32
CA ALA A 20 5.42 15.46 4.96
C ALA A 20 6.73 14.82 4.49
N VAL A 21 7.10 13.65 5.01
CA VAL A 21 8.26 12.88 4.53
C VAL A 21 8.02 12.33 3.12
N LEU A 22 6.77 12.07 2.74
CA LEU A 22 6.38 11.62 1.40
C LEU A 22 6.15 12.78 0.41
N ALA A 23 5.79 13.98 0.91
CA ALA A 23 5.52 15.18 0.12
C ALA A 23 6.78 15.98 -0.28
N GLY A 24 7.98 15.54 0.14
CA GLY A 24 9.26 16.24 -0.07
C GLY A 24 9.75 16.35 -1.51
N CYS A 25 8.98 15.92 -2.51
CA CYS A 25 9.27 16.19 -3.92
C CYS A 25 8.11 16.98 -4.52
N GLY A 26 8.19 18.30 -4.43
CA GLY A 26 7.28 19.25 -5.10
C GLY A 26 7.31 19.13 -6.62
N ARG A 27 6.79 17.99 -7.12
CA ARG A 27 6.59 17.79 -8.55
C ARG A 27 5.16 18.16 -8.88
N SER A 28 4.98 19.19 -9.69
CA SER A 28 3.68 19.50 -10.26
C SER A 28 3.24 18.33 -11.15
N LEU A 29 2.13 17.71 -10.81
CA LEU A 29 1.49 16.72 -11.67
C LEU A 29 1.02 17.45 -12.93
N ILE A 30 1.50 17.00 -14.08
CA ILE A 30 1.14 17.61 -15.36
C ILE A 30 -0.22 17.06 -15.77
N ILE A 31 -1.16 17.96 -16.08
CA ILE A 31 -2.44 17.59 -16.69
C ILE A 31 -2.15 17.17 -18.12
N THR A 32 -2.35 15.90 -18.45
CA THR A 32 -2.18 15.40 -19.81
C THR A 32 -3.53 14.99 -20.40
N THR A 33 -3.67 15.21 -21.70
CA THR A 33 -4.73 14.62 -22.51
C THR A 33 -4.33 13.17 -22.84
N GLY A 34 -5.29 12.23 -22.83
CA GLY A 34 -5.01 10.86 -23.28
C GLY A 34 -5.09 9.78 -22.19
N PHE A 35 -5.83 10.03 -21.10
CA PHE A 35 -6.21 8.98 -20.17
C PHE A 35 -7.22 8.02 -20.80
N GLY A 36 -7.05 6.73 -20.56
CA GLY A 36 -8.04 5.72 -20.90
C GLY A 36 -9.31 5.83 -20.05
N ARG A 37 -10.34 5.09 -20.43
CA ARG A 37 -11.59 5.09 -19.65
C ARG A 37 -11.35 4.54 -18.25
N GLY A 38 -11.62 5.38 -17.24
CA GLY A 38 -11.44 5.02 -15.83
C GLY A 38 -10.02 5.22 -15.30
N ASP A 39 -9.05 5.64 -16.12
CA ASP A 39 -7.71 5.95 -15.65
C ASP A 39 -7.71 7.24 -14.83
N VAL A 40 -7.11 7.16 -13.64
CA VAL A 40 -7.00 8.27 -12.70
C VAL A 40 -5.59 8.83 -12.68
N PHE A 41 -4.62 7.94 -12.79
CA PHE A 41 -3.23 8.26 -12.57
C PHE A 41 -2.35 7.43 -13.52
N ARG A 42 -1.24 8.01 -13.95
CA ARG A 42 -0.20 7.32 -14.72
C ARG A 42 1.17 7.68 -14.18
N ILE A 43 2.04 6.68 -14.09
CA ILE A 43 3.46 6.86 -13.81
C ILE A 43 4.29 6.08 -14.84
N GLY A 44 5.09 6.77 -15.65
CA GLY A 44 5.80 6.15 -16.77
C GLY A 44 4.82 5.43 -17.71
N SER A 45 5.01 4.12 -17.88
CA SER A 45 4.15 3.26 -18.70
C SER A 45 2.92 2.70 -17.97
N GLU A 46 2.87 2.82 -16.65
CA GLU A 46 1.83 2.20 -15.83
C GLU A 46 0.67 3.15 -15.60
N SER A 47 -0.56 2.69 -15.84
CA SER A 47 -1.78 3.41 -15.49
C SER A 47 -2.48 2.75 -14.31
N CYS A 48 -3.21 3.56 -13.54
CA CYS A 48 -4.02 3.13 -12.41
C CYS A 48 -5.47 3.55 -12.62
N LYS A 49 -6.38 2.60 -12.46
CA LYS A 49 -7.81 2.82 -12.58
C LYS A 49 -8.43 3.20 -11.25
N MET A 50 -9.63 3.80 -11.31
CA MET A 50 -10.39 4.16 -10.12
C MET A 50 -10.68 2.96 -9.21
N SER A 51 -10.92 1.78 -9.76
CA SER A 51 -11.15 0.57 -8.97
C SER A 51 -9.93 0.19 -8.11
N GLU A 52 -8.70 0.34 -8.65
CA GLU A 52 -7.47 0.15 -7.88
C GLU A 52 -7.33 1.20 -6.78
N VAL A 53 -7.63 2.47 -7.09
CA VAL A 53 -7.61 3.57 -6.11
C VAL A 53 -8.57 3.30 -4.96
N ARG A 54 -9.76 2.79 -5.25
CA ARG A 54 -10.78 2.51 -4.21
C ARG A 54 -10.34 1.45 -3.22
N VAL A 55 -9.51 0.48 -3.61
CA VAL A 55 -8.93 -0.49 -2.66
C VAL A 55 -8.09 0.21 -1.61
N TYR A 56 -7.17 1.09 -2.03
CA TYR A 56 -6.33 1.86 -1.10
C TYR A 56 -7.14 2.86 -0.26
N LEU A 57 -8.14 3.52 -0.86
CA LEU A 57 -9.01 4.43 -0.12
C LEU A 57 -9.81 3.69 0.95
N LEU A 58 -10.35 2.51 0.64
CA LEU A 58 -11.09 1.69 1.61
C LEU A 58 -10.19 1.23 2.74
N ASP A 59 -8.96 0.80 2.45
CA ASP A 59 -8.00 0.36 3.46
C ASP A 59 -7.66 1.50 4.43
N LEU A 60 -7.32 2.68 3.90
CA LEU A 60 -7.02 3.87 4.69
C LEU A 60 -8.24 4.38 5.46
N GLN A 61 -9.43 4.28 4.89
CA GLN A 61 -10.66 4.65 5.56
C GLN A 61 -10.92 3.75 6.77
N LYS A 62 -10.82 2.42 6.61
CA LYS A 62 -10.93 1.45 7.71
C LYS A 62 -9.90 1.71 8.81
N GLU A 63 -8.66 1.99 8.45
CA GLU A 63 -7.60 2.31 9.40
C GLU A 63 -7.96 3.54 10.25
N ASN A 64 -8.45 4.60 9.64
CA ASN A 64 -8.89 5.80 10.35
C ASN A 64 -10.11 5.53 11.23
N GLU A 65 -11.08 4.76 10.75
CA GLU A 65 -12.29 4.41 11.50
C GLU A 65 -11.98 3.51 12.71
N ARG A 66 -11.01 2.61 12.60
CA ARG A 66 -10.50 1.83 13.75
C ARG A 66 -9.91 2.71 14.84
N LEU A 67 -9.18 3.76 14.45
CA LEU A 67 -8.50 4.65 15.40
C LEU A 67 -9.42 5.72 16.00
N PHE A 68 -10.33 6.27 15.23
CA PHE A 68 -11.07 7.47 15.56
C PHE A 68 -12.59 7.28 15.55
N GLN A 69 -13.10 6.11 15.20
CA GLN A 69 -14.50 5.81 14.92
C GLN A 69 -15.08 6.60 13.73
N ASN A 70 -16.25 6.21 13.25
CA ASN A 70 -16.89 6.81 12.06
C ASN A 70 -17.18 8.31 12.19
N ALA A 71 -17.34 8.80 13.43
CA ALA A 71 -17.63 10.21 13.70
C ALA A 71 -16.51 11.16 13.25
N ILE A 72 -15.31 10.65 12.95
CA ILE A 72 -14.19 11.48 12.47
C ILE A 72 -14.51 12.17 11.13
N TRP A 73 -15.29 11.52 10.25
CA TRP A 73 -15.64 12.05 8.96
C TRP A 73 -16.65 13.20 9.01
N GLU A 74 -17.45 13.26 10.09
CA GLU A 74 -18.45 14.28 10.36
C GLU A 74 -17.90 15.42 11.25
N SER A 75 -16.65 15.30 11.68
CA SER A 75 -16.00 16.32 12.50
C SER A 75 -15.66 17.57 11.68
N GLU A 76 -15.35 18.68 12.37
CA GLU A 76 -14.89 19.93 11.74
C GLU A 76 -13.66 19.73 10.85
N SER A 77 -12.78 18.79 11.21
CA SER A 77 -11.59 18.41 10.43
C SER A 77 -11.85 17.31 9.39
N GLY A 78 -13.08 16.83 9.26
CA GLY A 78 -13.43 15.75 8.33
C GLY A 78 -13.06 16.01 6.87
N PRO A 79 -13.33 17.19 6.30
CA PRO A 79 -12.95 17.52 4.93
C PRO A 79 -11.43 17.50 4.69
N GLU A 80 -10.64 18.03 5.62
CA GLU A 80 -9.17 18.04 5.54
C GLU A 80 -8.62 16.61 5.63
N LEU A 81 -9.19 15.79 6.51
CA LEU A 81 -8.82 14.40 6.64
C LEU A 81 -9.13 13.60 5.35
N GLN A 82 -10.27 13.87 4.70
CA GLN A 82 -10.60 13.21 3.44
C GLN A 82 -9.55 13.52 2.36
N GLU A 83 -9.11 14.77 2.22
CA GLU A 83 -8.06 15.12 1.26
C GLU A 83 -6.72 14.47 1.64
N ALA A 84 -6.34 14.44 2.92
CA ALA A 84 -5.13 13.77 3.37
C ALA A 84 -5.14 12.25 3.07
N VAL A 85 -6.26 11.58 3.26
CA VAL A 85 -6.43 10.16 2.91
C VAL A 85 -6.33 9.93 1.40
N LYS A 86 -6.88 10.83 0.60
CA LYS A 86 -6.75 10.76 -0.87
C LYS A 86 -5.30 10.93 -1.31
N GLU A 87 -4.59 11.90 -0.75
CA GLU A 87 -3.17 12.12 -1.03
C GLU A 87 -2.32 10.91 -0.61
N GLN A 88 -2.60 10.33 0.55
CA GLN A 88 -1.91 9.14 1.03
C GLN A 88 -2.15 7.93 0.12
N ALA A 89 -3.40 7.71 -0.34
CA ALA A 89 -3.71 6.65 -1.30
C ALA A 89 -2.93 6.83 -2.61
N LEU A 90 -2.91 8.05 -3.14
CA LEU A 90 -2.17 8.36 -4.36
C LEU A 90 -0.66 8.14 -4.18
N ALA A 91 -0.09 8.53 -3.05
CA ALA A 91 1.32 8.31 -2.73
C ALA A 91 1.67 6.81 -2.64
N GLN A 92 0.82 6.01 -1.98
CA GLN A 92 1.02 4.55 -1.89
C GLN A 92 0.98 3.88 -3.27
N ILE A 93 -0.02 4.20 -4.07
CA ILE A 93 -0.15 3.65 -5.44
C ILE A 93 1.05 4.05 -6.29
N THR A 94 1.45 5.32 -6.22
CA THR A 94 2.62 5.84 -6.93
C THR A 94 3.88 5.06 -6.58
N ARG A 95 4.09 4.83 -5.28
CA ARG A 95 5.24 4.07 -4.80
C ARG A 95 5.24 2.64 -5.33
N VAL A 96 4.11 1.94 -5.25
CA VAL A 96 3.98 0.56 -5.75
C VAL A 96 4.30 0.49 -7.25
N LYS A 97 3.66 1.34 -8.05
CA LYS A 97 3.87 1.36 -9.52
C LYS A 97 5.32 1.74 -9.90
N ALA A 98 5.92 2.71 -9.20
CA ALA A 98 7.32 3.09 -9.42
C ALA A 98 8.30 1.97 -9.09
N LEU A 99 8.09 1.29 -7.95
CA LEU A 99 8.93 0.16 -7.54
C LEU A 99 8.79 -1.04 -8.47
N ASN A 100 7.59 -1.29 -9.02
CA ASN A 100 7.40 -2.32 -10.03
C ASN A 100 8.18 -2.02 -11.33
N GLN A 101 8.23 -0.77 -11.77
CA GLN A 101 9.07 -0.38 -12.91
C GLN A 101 10.57 -0.50 -12.60
N LEU A 102 10.98 -0.19 -11.35
CA LEU A 102 12.34 -0.44 -10.88
C LEU A 102 12.66 -1.93 -10.84
N ALA A 103 11.72 -2.78 -10.42
CA ALA A 103 11.86 -4.24 -10.43
C ALA A 103 12.22 -4.74 -11.84
N VAL A 104 11.49 -4.30 -12.85
CA VAL A 104 11.78 -4.67 -14.26
C VAL A 104 13.19 -4.24 -14.65
N LYS A 105 13.61 -3.00 -14.33
CA LYS A 105 14.94 -2.49 -14.65
C LYS A 105 16.08 -3.24 -13.93
N ARG A 106 15.78 -3.83 -12.77
CA ARG A 106 16.74 -4.55 -11.92
C ARG A 106 16.61 -6.06 -11.98
N ASN A 107 15.73 -6.58 -12.84
CA ASN A 107 15.42 -8.00 -12.96
C ASN A 107 14.98 -8.64 -11.61
N VAL A 108 14.29 -7.88 -10.78
CA VAL A 108 13.64 -8.41 -9.57
C VAL A 108 12.32 -9.05 -9.96
N MET A 109 12.10 -10.29 -9.54
CA MET A 109 10.89 -11.04 -9.84
C MET A 109 10.41 -11.79 -8.59
N LEU A 110 9.11 -12.00 -8.47
CA LEU A 110 8.56 -12.89 -7.47
C LEU A 110 8.84 -14.35 -7.83
N THR A 111 9.26 -15.12 -6.84
CA THR A 111 9.30 -16.58 -6.92
C THR A 111 7.89 -17.16 -6.99
N ASP A 112 7.76 -18.43 -7.38
CA ASP A 112 6.45 -19.08 -7.39
C ASP A 112 5.85 -19.23 -5.99
N PHE A 113 6.69 -19.30 -4.96
CA PHE A 113 6.25 -19.29 -3.57
C PHE A 113 5.64 -17.93 -3.20
N GLU A 114 6.34 -16.81 -3.47
CA GLU A 114 5.85 -15.46 -3.21
C GLU A 114 4.57 -15.13 -4.01
N LYS A 115 4.44 -15.66 -5.23
CA LYS A 115 3.20 -15.52 -6.00
C LYS A 115 2.02 -16.21 -5.31
N ARG A 116 2.22 -17.43 -4.79
CA ARG A 116 1.18 -18.14 -4.03
C ARG A 116 0.83 -17.41 -2.73
N GLN A 117 1.83 -16.84 -2.04
CA GLN A 117 1.57 -16.01 -0.86
C GLN A 117 0.73 -14.78 -1.20
N ALA A 118 1.00 -14.11 -2.33
CA ALA A 118 0.18 -12.99 -2.79
C ALA A 118 -1.26 -13.41 -3.13
N GLU A 119 -1.45 -14.61 -3.67
CA GLU A 119 -2.78 -15.20 -3.91
C GLU A 119 -3.50 -15.51 -2.59
N GLU A 120 -2.81 -16.07 -1.62
CA GLU A 120 -3.36 -16.33 -0.29
C GLU A 120 -3.77 -15.02 0.42
N ALA A 121 -2.94 -14.01 0.38
CA ALA A 121 -3.25 -12.70 0.96
C ALA A 121 -4.45 -12.04 0.28
N GLU A 122 -4.56 -12.15 -1.04
CA GLU A 122 -5.71 -11.69 -1.80
C GLU A 122 -6.99 -12.41 -1.39
N HIS A 123 -6.95 -13.74 -1.34
CA HIS A 123 -8.09 -14.54 -0.91
C HIS A 123 -8.58 -14.17 0.49
N ASN A 124 -7.66 -13.98 1.44
CA ASN A 124 -7.98 -13.56 2.79
C ASN A 124 -8.64 -12.16 2.81
N TYR A 125 -8.13 -11.24 2.02
CA TYR A 125 -8.71 -9.91 1.88
C TYR A 125 -10.12 -9.96 1.26
N TYR A 126 -10.28 -10.68 0.14
CA TYR A 126 -11.58 -10.79 -0.54
C TYR A 126 -12.62 -11.41 0.37
N ALA A 127 -12.27 -12.43 1.15
CA ALA A 127 -13.15 -13.07 2.15
C ALA A 127 -13.52 -12.14 3.32
N ALA A 128 -12.70 -11.15 3.62
CA ALA A 128 -12.96 -10.18 4.69
C ALA A 128 -13.84 -8.99 4.23
N LEU A 129 -14.07 -8.82 2.93
CA LEU A 129 -14.89 -7.74 2.39
C LEU A 129 -16.37 -8.05 2.53
N SER A 130 -17.15 -7.04 2.91
CA SER A 130 -18.61 -7.08 2.79
C SER A 130 -19.07 -6.96 1.33
N ALA A 131 -20.31 -7.33 1.05
CA ALA A 131 -20.90 -7.19 -0.29
C ALA A 131 -20.90 -5.73 -0.78
N GLU A 132 -21.10 -4.77 0.14
CA GLU A 132 -21.10 -3.34 -0.19
C GLU A 132 -19.68 -2.84 -0.48
N GLU A 133 -18.66 -3.36 0.22
CA GLU A 133 -17.26 -3.05 -0.05
C GLU A 133 -16.82 -3.61 -1.40
N ILE A 134 -17.17 -4.85 -1.74
CA ILE A 134 -16.92 -5.45 -3.06
C ILE A 134 -17.54 -4.58 -4.16
N LYS A 135 -18.79 -4.18 -3.98
CA LYS A 135 -19.47 -3.28 -4.92
C LYS A 135 -18.83 -1.90 -5.02
N TYR A 136 -18.30 -1.38 -3.90
CA TYR A 136 -17.60 -0.09 -3.88
C TYR A 136 -16.28 -0.13 -4.63
N ILE A 137 -15.45 -1.13 -4.38
CA ILE A 137 -14.15 -1.26 -5.08
C ILE A 137 -14.33 -1.51 -6.57
N ASP A 138 -15.40 -2.21 -6.98
CA ASP A 138 -15.71 -2.48 -8.39
C ASP A 138 -14.50 -3.06 -9.15
N LEU A 139 -13.84 -4.04 -8.52
CA LEU A 139 -12.66 -4.70 -9.04
C LEU A 139 -12.90 -6.21 -9.03
N ASP A 140 -12.60 -6.87 -10.14
CA ASP A 140 -12.68 -8.32 -10.20
C ASP A 140 -11.49 -8.98 -9.47
N GLU A 141 -11.69 -10.23 -9.04
CA GLU A 141 -10.71 -11.00 -8.28
C GLU A 141 -9.35 -11.09 -9.00
N LYS A 142 -9.34 -11.27 -10.31
CA LYS A 142 -8.10 -11.34 -11.10
C LYS A 142 -7.28 -10.05 -11.02
N ASN A 143 -7.94 -8.90 -11.08
CA ASN A 143 -7.28 -7.61 -10.95
C ASN A 143 -6.85 -7.35 -9.50
N LEU A 144 -7.64 -7.80 -8.52
CA LEU A 144 -7.26 -7.74 -7.11
C LEU A 144 -6.01 -8.59 -6.84
N GLN A 145 -5.98 -9.83 -7.36
CA GLN A 145 -4.80 -10.70 -7.27
C GLN A 145 -3.55 -10.06 -7.90
N ARG A 146 -3.73 -9.38 -9.06
CA ARG A 146 -2.64 -8.62 -9.68
C ARG A 146 -2.13 -7.51 -8.73
N MET A 147 -3.00 -6.79 -8.03
CA MET A 147 -2.60 -5.75 -7.09
C MET A 147 -1.77 -6.31 -5.92
N PHE A 148 -2.14 -7.47 -5.37
CA PHE A 148 -1.35 -8.12 -4.32
C PHE A 148 0.02 -8.55 -4.82
N ARG A 149 0.12 -9.08 -6.05
CA ARG A 149 1.41 -9.41 -6.67
C ARG A 149 2.27 -8.17 -6.94
N GLU A 150 1.66 -7.07 -7.40
CA GLU A 150 2.35 -5.79 -7.60
C GLU A 150 2.86 -5.22 -6.28
N TYR A 151 2.08 -5.33 -5.21
CA TYR A 151 2.49 -4.90 -3.87
C TYR A 151 3.65 -5.74 -3.34
N ALA A 152 3.57 -7.07 -3.47
CA ALA A 152 4.65 -7.99 -3.08
C ALA A 152 5.94 -7.73 -3.87
N LEU A 153 5.84 -7.47 -5.17
CA LEU A 153 7.00 -7.15 -6.00
C LEU A 153 7.62 -5.80 -5.61
N ALA A 154 6.80 -4.82 -5.28
CA ALA A 154 7.26 -3.52 -4.80
C ALA A 154 8.01 -3.64 -3.47
N ASP A 155 7.46 -4.40 -2.52
CA ASP A 155 8.08 -4.65 -1.21
C ASP A 155 9.41 -5.40 -1.35
N LYS A 156 9.44 -6.46 -2.15
CA LYS A 156 10.67 -7.19 -2.49
C LYS A 156 11.72 -6.30 -3.13
N THR A 157 11.29 -5.45 -4.05
CA THR A 157 12.20 -4.50 -4.72
C THR A 157 12.78 -3.51 -3.73
N TRP A 158 11.95 -2.94 -2.87
CA TRP A 158 12.39 -2.04 -1.82
C TRP A 158 13.41 -2.70 -0.89
N THR A 159 13.12 -3.90 -0.42
CA THR A 159 14.01 -4.69 0.44
C THR A 159 15.33 -4.99 -0.25
N SER A 160 15.32 -5.32 -1.54
CA SER A 160 16.53 -5.61 -2.33
C SER A 160 17.45 -4.41 -2.51
N LEU A 161 16.94 -3.19 -2.39
CA LEU A 161 17.70 -1.93 -2.47
C LEU A 161 18.45 -1.63 -1.17
N GLY A 162 18.05 -2.20 -0.04
CA GLY A 162 18.67 -2.00 1.27
C GLY A 162 18.77 -0.53 1.65
N GLU A 163 19.96 -0.11 2.11
CA GLU A 163 20.21 1.27 2.54
C GLU A 163 20.07 2.31 1.44
N THR A 164 20.18 1.90 0.18
CA THR A 164 20.05 2.80 -0.99
C THR A 164 18.60 2.97 -1.46
N ALA A 165 17.63 2.32 -0.81
CA ALA A 165 16.25 2.27 -1.26
C ALA A 165 15.63 3.67 -1.45
N VAL A 166 15.78 4.54 -0.45
CA VAL A 166 15.23 5.90 -0.49
C VAL A 166 15.83 6.69 -1.64
N GLN A 167 17.15 6.76 -1.71
CA GLN A 167 17.84 7.51 -2.75
C GLN A 167 17.50 6.98 -4.15
N THR A 168 17.55 5.66 -4.34
CA THR A 168 17.25 5.03 -5.64
C THR A 168 15.82 5.30 -6.09
N TYR A 169 14.86 5.20 -5.15
CA TYR A 169 13.46 5.50 -5.43
C TYR A 169 13.27 6.97 -5.83
N GLU A 170 13.83 7.91 -5.05
CA GLU A 170 13.71 9.34 -5.34
C GLU A 170 14.33 9.71 -6.68
N GLU A 171 15.52 9.19 -7.00
CA GLU A 171 16.17 9.43 -8.29
C GLU A 171 15.34 8.88 -9.46
N PHE A 172 14.75 7.70 -9.28
CA PHE A 172 13.85 7.12 -10.27
C PHE A 172 12.59 7.97 -10.44
N TYR A 173 11.94 8.31 -9.33
CA TYR A 173 10.72 9.09 -9.31
C TYR A 173 10.90 10.48 -9.94
N LYS A 174 12.01 11.16 -9.62
CA LYS A 174 12.35 12.47 -10.21
C LYS A 174 12.48 12.44 -11.74
N LYS A 175 12.88 11.31 -12.30
CA LYS A 175 13.07 11.13 -13.76
C LYS A 175 11.84 10.56 -14.47
N THR A 176 10.86 10.09 -13.72
CA THR A 176 9.68 9.41 -14.26
C THR A 176 8.52 10.40 -14.37
N GLN A 177 7.88 10.43 -15.53
CA GLN A 177 6.70 11.26 -15.74
C GLN A 177 5.54 10.71 -14.90
N CYS A 178 4.86 11.61 -14.18
CA CYS A 178 3.66 11.31 -13.41
C CYS A 178 2.53 12.23 -13.87
N ASP A 179 1.42 11.64 -14.29
CA ASP A 179 0.26 12.36 -14.78
C ASP A 179 -0.95 12.02 -13.91
N LEU A 180 -1.67 13.03 -13.47
CA LEU A 180 -2.92 12.88 -12.73
C LEU A 180 -4.08 13.39 -13.57
N ASN A 181 -5.12 12.62 -13.73
CA ASN A 181 -6.39 13.07 -14.28
C ASN A 181 -7.11 13.94 -13.24
N THR A 182 -6.67 15.17 -13.11
CA THR A 182 -7.12 16.11 -12.07
C THR A 182 -8.64 16.28 -12.08
N LYS A 183 -9.23 16.36 -13.27
CA LYS A 183 -10.68 16.50 -13.40
C LYS A 183 -11.43 15.30 -12.81
N TYR A 184 -10.92 14.10 -13.03
CA TYR A 184 -11.51 12.89 -12.45
C TYR A 184 -11.18 12.79 -10.96
N TRP A 185 -9.92 13.08 -10.57
CA TRP A 185 -9.48 13.02 -9.17
C TRP A 185 -10.28 13.93 -8.25
N GLN A 186 -10.63 15.14 -8.68
CA GLN A 186 -11.47 16.07 -7.92
C GLN A 186 -12.89 15.53 -7.65
N THR A 187 -13.37 14.58 -8.46
CA THR A 187 -14.67 13.93 -8.24
C THR A 187 -14.61 12.80 -7.24
N VAL A 188 -13.41 12.35 -6.86
CA VAL A 188 -13.22 11.27 -5.88
C VAL A 188 -13.60 11.77 -4.50
N LYS A 189 -14.57 11.12 -3.90
CA LYS A 189 -15.03 11.38 -2.54
C LYS A 189 -14.92 10.10 -1.74
N LEU A 190 -14.46 10.21 -0.51
CA LEU A 190 -14.61 9.12 0.46
C LEU A 190 -16.10 8.92 0.69
N LYS A 191 -16.54 7.70 0.50
CA LYS A 191 -17.93 7.33 0.67
C LYS A 191 -18.01 6.39 1.84
N LYS A 192 -18.89 6.71 2.80
CA LYS A 192 -19.18 5.75 3.85
C LYS A 192 -19.63 4.44 3.20
N VAL A 193 -18.90 3.39 3.47
CA VAL A 193 -19.18 2.03 2.99
C VAL A 193 -19.61 1.21 4.20
N GLU A 194 -20.71 0.49 4.07
CA GLU A 194 -21.15 -0.42 5.13
C GLU A 194 -20.23 -1.63 5.16
N GLY A 195 -19.47 -1.76 6.23
CA GLY A 195 -18.52 -2.84 6.48
C GLY A 195 -18.06 -2.84 7.91
N ASP A 196 -17.33 -3.87 8.30
CA ASP A 196 -16.69 -3.94 9.60
C ASP A 196 -15.33 -3.22 9.55
N PRO A 197 -15.17 -2.08 10.25
CA PRO A 197 -13.88 -1.39 10.27
C PRO A 197 -12.77 -2.22 10.96
N GLN A 198 -13.14 -3.25 11.74
CA GLN A 198 -12.19 -4.17 12.36
C GLN A 198 -11.75 -5.30 11.43
N ALA A 199 -12.46 -5.53 10.34
CA ALA A 199 -12.05 -6.52 9.34
C ALA A 199 -10.67 -6.15 8.76
N ALA A 200 -9.85 -7.16 8.51
CA ALA A 200 -8.51 -6.98 7.99
C ALA A 200 -8.52 -6.22 6.65
N GLY A 201 -7.71 -5.18 6.55
CA GLY A 201 -7.51 -4.40 5.36
C GLY A 201 -6.53 -5.07 4.38
N PHE A 202 -6.30 -4.44 3.24
CA PHE A 202 -5.39 -4.90 2.19
C PHE A 202 -3.96 -5.11 2.74
N ALA A 203 -3.42 -4.10 3.43
CA ALA A 203 -2.09 -4.17 4.01
C ALA A 203 -2.01 -5.17 5.19
N ASP A 204 -3.10 -5.36 5.95
CA ASP A 204 -3.16 -6.31 7.05
C ASP A 204 -3.07 -7.75 6.52
N CYS A 205 -3.85 -8.09 5.49
CA CYS A 205 -3.83 -9.41 4.85
C CYS A 205 -2.47 -9.72 4.22
N TYR A 206 -1.85 -8.72 3.57
CA TYR A 206 -0.49 -8.87 3.06
C TYR A 206 0.51 -9.19 4.18
N ARG A 207 0.54 -8.40 5.24
CA ARG A 207 1.46 -8.59 6.38
C ARG A 207 1.24 -9.91 7.10
N ALA A 208 0.01 -10.38 7.21
CA ALA A 208 -0.30 -11.65 7.86
C ALA A 208 0.36 -12.83 7.14
N VAL A 209 0.41 -12.81 5.81
CA VAL A 209 0.99 -13.89 5.01
C VAL A 209 2.51 -13.75 4.86
N PHE A 210 2.99 -12.56 4.47
CA PHE A 210 4.41 -12.33 4.23
C PHE A 210 5.22 -12.14 5.51
N GLY A 211 4.63 -11.57 6.57
CA GLY A 211 5.28 -11.36 7.88
C GLY A 211 5.57 -12.66 8.62
N THR A 212 4.70 -13.66 8.51
CA THR A 212 4.90 -14.98 9.13
C THR A 212 6.04 -15.76 8.49
N SER A 213 6.28 -15.56 7.19
CA SER A 213 7.33 -16.24 6.44
C SER A 213 8.73 -15.74 6.80
N ALA A 214 8.87 -14.47 7.16
CA ALA A 214 10.14 -13.91 7.63
C ALA A 214 10.57 -14.49 8.99
N GLN A 215 9.62 -14.90 9.84
CA GLN A 215 9.89 -15.54 11.12
C GLN A 215 10.12 -17.05 11.00
N GLY A 216 9.58 -17.72 10.00
CA GLY A 216 9.75 -19.15 9.79
C GLY A 216 11.10 -19.56 9.18
N ASN A 217 11.81 -18.64 8.53
CA ASN A 217 13.07 -18.94 7.85
C ASN A 217 14.32 -18.68 8.71
N SER A 218 14.16 -18.18 9.95
CA SER A 218 15.25 -17.99 10.89
C SER A 218 15.53 -19.21 11.80
N GLY A 219 14.79 -20.32 11.60
CA GLY A 219 14.80 -21.50 12.47
C GLY A 219 15.40 -22.79 11.88
N GLN A 220 15.88 -22.80 10.62
CA GLN A 220 16.30 -24.06 9.99
C GLN A 220 17.50 -23.90 9.06
N ASP A 221 18.64 -23.48 9.62
CA ASP A 221 19.96 -23.81 9.08
C ASP A 221 21.02 -23.54 10.17
N SER A 222 21.07 -24.44 11.16
CA SER A 222 22.29 -24.64 11.94
C SER A 222 22.88 -25.96 11.49
N PRO A 223 24.10 -26.00 10.92
CA PRO A 223 24.80 -27.25 10.67
C PRO A 223 25.12 -27.88 12.00
N GLN A 224 24.53 -29.03 12.28
CA GLN A 224 25.01 -29.90 13.36
C GLN A 224 26.45 -30.28 13.07
N ALA A 225 27.39 -29.65 13.80
CA ALA A 225 28.77 -30.11 13.86
C ALA A 225 28.76 -31.49 14.47
N ALA A 226 29.17 -32.48 13.69
CA ALA A 226 29.48 -33.82 14.17
C ALA A 226 30.64 -33.71 15.15
N VAL A 227 30.37 -34.03 16.41
CA VAL A 227 31.40 -34.25 17.41
C VAL A 227 31.92 -35.67 17.21
N GLU A 228 33.09 -35.82 16.60
CA GLU A 228 33.88 -37.06 16.65
C GLU A 228 34.43 -37.23 18.08
N GLU A 229 34.01 -38.27 18.76
CA GLU A 229 34.67 -38.76 19.99
C GLU A 229 36.02 -39.36 19.65
N PRO A 230 37.11 -39.01 20.36
CA PRO A 230 38.36 -39.71 20.21
C PRO A 230 38.30 -41.05 21.00
N GLN A 231 38.48 -42.15 20.28
CA GLN A 231 38.72 -43.45 20.89
C GLN A 231 40.10 -43.46 21.60
N ALA A 232 40.06 -43.83 22.87
CA ALA A 232 41.28 -44.07 23.67
C ALA A 232 41.86 -45.46 23.38
N GLU A 233 43.16 -45.51 23.11
CA GLU A 233 44.03 -46.64 23.38
C GLU A 233 44.68 -46.44 24.72
#